data_eed25b6b485b291a2f81d620d8926cbd
#
_entry.id   eed25b6b485b291a2f81d620d8926cbd
#
_cell.length_a   1.000
_cell.length_b   1.000
_cell.length_c   1.000
_cell.angle_alpha   90.00
_cell.angle_beta   90.00
_cell.angle_gamma   90.00
#
_symmetry.space_group_name_H-M   'P 1'
#
loop_
_entity.id
_entity.type
_entity.pdbx_description
1 polymer ?
#
loop_
_entity_poly.entity_id
_entity_poly.type
_entity_poly.pdbx_seq_one_letter_code
_entity_poly.pdbx_strand_id
1 'polypeptide(L)'
;VLDCLRLGVYQLVFLQKIPVSAAVNESVNLAKKAGGARAGGFANAILRKVASQRENLPEVTGEDAPSRMAVYYSHPLCFVRRMVALLGEEETRELLEADNMPPPVTARVNRLRLTGEELIARLAEEGITARLHPWLPDCIVFETGGDLTSTRCFAEGLFYIQDAASQLPPWALEIRPGENVVDVCAAPGGKTLIAGQMQQGQGRLIAMDLHPFKCRQLEETGKRMGLSQLSVRSWDSTAAASDLLAQVDKVICDVPCSG
;
A
#
# COMPACT_ATOMS: atom_id res chain seq x y z
N VAL A 1 4.46 27.15 -11.57
CA VAL A 1 5.89 27.43 -11.30
C VAL A 1 6.31 26.87 -9.96
N LEU A 2 5.53 27.11 -8.88
CA LEU A 2 5.86 26.58 -7.56
C LEU A 2 6.03 25.06 -7.55
N ASP A 3 5.12 24.32 -8.19
CA ASP A 3 5.19 22.86 -8.28
C ASP A 3 6.37 22.38 -9.11
N CYS A 4 6.78 23.15 -10.15
CA CYS A 4 8.02 22.86 -10.89
C CYS A 4 9.25 23.02 -10.00
N LEU A 5 9.26 24.01 -9.11
CA LEU A 5 10.33 24.21 -8.11
C LEU A 5 10.33 23.06 -7.09
N ARG A 6 9.18 22.72 -6.51
CA ARG A 6 9.05 21.62 -5.56
C ARG A 6 9.56 20.30 -6.15
N LEU A 7 9.14 19.99 -7.40
CA LEU A 7 9.61 18.80 -8.11
C LEU A 7 11.12 18.81 -8.33
N GLY A 8 11.67 19.96 -8.75
CA GLY A 8 13.11 20.11 -8.97
C GLY A 8 13.90 19.96 -7.66
N VAL A 9 13.45 20.58 -6.58
CA VAL A 9 14.08 20.45 -5.26
C VAL A 9 14.02 19.01 -4.78
N TYR A 10 12.87 18.34 -4.90
CA TYR A 10 12.72 16.94 -4.53
C TYR A 10 13.72 16.05 -5.27
N GLN A 11 13.84 16.22 -6.59
CA GLN A 11 14.81 15.47 -7.39
C GLN A 11 16.26 15.75 -7.00
N LEU A 12 16.59 17.00 -6.67
CA LEU A 12 17.95 17.39 -6.30
C LEU A 12 18.37 16.90 -4.91
N VAL A 13 17.43 16.84 -3.97
CA VAL A 13 17.70 16.56 -2.55
C VAL A 13 17.50 15.08 -2.22
N PHE A 14 16.43 14.47 -2.72
CA PHE A 14 16.00 13.13 -2.28
C PHE A 14 16.27 12.03 -3.30
N LEU A 15 16.45 12.33 -4.62
CA LEU A 15 16.65 11.30 -5.64
C LEU A 15 18.11 11.22 -6.08
N GLN A 16 18.87 10.29 -5.51
CA GLN A 16 20.29 10.13 -5.79
C GLN A 16 20.63 9.69 -7.22
N LYS A 17 19.71 9.01 -7.93
CA LYS A 17 19.92 8.48 -9.28
C LYS A 17 19.72 9.51 -10.39
N ILE A 18 19.20 10.68 -10.10
CA ILE A 18 18.95 11.73 -11.10
C ILE A 18 20.15 12.69 -11.14
N PRO A 19 20.80 12.87 -12.30
CA PRO A 19 21.87 13.87 -12.44
C PRO A 19 21.33 15.28 -12.16
N VAL A 20 22.12 16.07 -11.41
CA VAL A 20 21.76 17.47 -11.05
C VAL A 20 21.37 18.30 -12.27
N SER A 21 22.11 18.19 -13.36
CA SER A 21 21.83 18.92 -14.60
C SER A 21 20.48 18.54 -15.21
N ALA A 22 20.11 17.26 -15.16
CA ALA A 22 18.84 16.76 -15.66
C ALA A 22 17.67 17.31 -14.83
N ALA A 23 17.75 17.19 -13.49
CA ALA A 23 16.73 17.70 -12.57
C ALA A 23 16.47 19.20 -12.77
N VAL A 24 17.54 20.00 -12.87
CA VAL A 24 17.42 21.45 -13.11
C VAL A 24 16.82 21.73 -14.48
N ASN A 25 17.33 21.10 -15.56
CA ASN A 25 16.89 21.40 -16.93
C ASN A 25 15.42 21.06 -17.14
N GLU A 26 14.98 19.86 -16.70
CA GLU A 26 13.58 19.45 -16.88
C GLU A 26 12.61 20.34 -16.09
N SER A 27 12.95 20.66 -14.83
CA SER A 27 12.12 21.55 -14.01
C SER A 27 12.05 22.97 -14.57
N VAL A 28 13.15 23.49 -15.14
CA VAL A 28 13.19 24.78 -15.83
C VAL A 28 12.35 24.75 -17.11
N ASN A 29 12.38 23.66 -17.88
CA ASN A 29 11.57 23.51 -19.07
C ASN A 29 10.07 23.48 -18.73
N LEU A 30 9.68 22.77 -17.66
CA LEU A 30 8.32 22.78 -17.15
C LEU A 30 7.88 24.19 -16.71
N ALA A 31 8.75 24.91 -15.99
CA ALA A 31 8.47 26.28 -15.56
C ALA A 31 8.31 27.25 -16.74
N LYS A 32 9.12 27.08 -17.81
CA LYS A 32 8.97 27.85 -19.06
C LYS A 32 7.63 27.58 -19.74
N LYS A 33 7.21 26.32 -19.81
CA LYS A 33 5.91 25.95 -20.38
C LYS A 33 4.74 26.53 -19.58
N ALA A 34 4.86 26.55 -18.24
CA ALA A 34 3.80 27.03 -17.35
C ALA A 34 3.71 28.55 -17.23
N GLY A 35 4.83 29.30 -17.36
CA GLY A 35 4.88 30.73 -17.09
C GLY A 35 5.83 31.54 -17.97
N GLY A 36 6.27 31.00 -19.11
CA GLY A 36 7.13 31.66 -20.07
C GLY A 36 8.61 31.77 -19.67
N ALA A 37 9.38 32.50 -20.44
CA ALA A 37 10.83 32.60 -20.28
C ALA A 37 11.27 33.16 -18.91
N ARG A 38 10.52 34.13 -18.36
CA ARG A 38 10.82 34.74 -17.04
C ARG A 38 10.69 33.70 -15.93
N ALA A 39 9.64 32.88 -15.97
CA ALA A 39 9.44 31.79 -14.99
C ALA A 39 10.55 30.74 -15.08
N GLY A 40 11.00 30.41 -16.28
CA GLY A 40 12.15 29.53 -16.48
C GLY A 40 13.45 30.09 -15.92
N GLY A 41 13.72 31.40 -16.14
CA GLY A 41 14.88 32.08 -15.57
C GLY A 41 14.87 32.07 -14.04
N PHE A 42 13.73 32.39 -13.45
CA PHE A 42 13.53 32.34 -11.99
C PHE A 42 13.74 30.93 -11.42
N ALA A 43 13.13 29.92 -12.03
CA ALA A 43 13.29 28.53 -11.60
C ALA A 43 14.75 28.08 -11.72
N ASN A 44 15.46 28.43 -12.80
CA ASN A 44 16.87 28.09 -12.97
C ASN A 44 17.75 28.71 -11.87
N ALA A 45 17.53 29.97 -11.52
CA ALA A 45 18.30 30.63 -10.47
C ALA A 45 18.13 29.94 -9.11
N ILE A 46 16.89 29.65 -8.74
CA ILE A 46 16.59 28.96 -7.46
C ILE A 46 17.16 27.55 -7.45
N LEU A 47 16.87 26.73 -8.47
CA LEU A 47 17.29 25.34 -8.49
C LEU A 47 18.82 25.17 -8.55
N ARG A 48 19.53 26.05 -9.23
CA ARG A 48 21.01 26.07 -9.19
C ARG A 48 21.54 26.42 -7.81
N LYS A 49 20.91 27.37 -7.09
CA LYS A 49 21.28 27.69 -5.71
C LYS A 49 21.01 26.50 -4.79
N VAL A 50 19.87 25.85 -4.88
CA VAL A 50 19.58 24.62 -4.11
C VAL A 50 20.60 23.52 -4.43
N ALA A 51 20.91 23.30 -5.70
CA ALA A 51 21.89 22.30 -6.11
C ALA A 51 23.29 22.53 -5.53
N SER A 52 23.72 23.79 -5.41
CA SER A 52 25.02 24.14 -4.81
C SER A 52 25.04 24.03 -3.28
N GLN A 53 23.88 24.00 -2.64
CA GLN A 53 23.73 23.98 -1.18
C GLN A 53 23.04 22.71 -0.67
N ARG A 54 22.86 21.69 -1.52
CA ARG A 54 22.07 20.49 -1.20
C ARG A 54 22.53 19.73 0.06
N GLU A 55 23.81 19.84 0.42
CA GLU A 55 24.39 19.22 1.61
C GLU A 55 24.27 20.09 2.87
N ASN A 56 23.90 21.38 2.71
CA ASN A 56 23.75 22.36 3.77
C ASN A 56 22.44 23.13 3.59
N LEU A 57 21.33 22.42 3.58
CA LEU A 57 20.00 23.04 3.53
C LEU A 57 19.71 23.79 4.84
N PRO A 58 18.93 24.89 4.78
CA PRO A 58 18.50 25.59 5.99
C PRO A 58 17.75 24.64 6.92
N GLU A 59 17.96 24.82 8.23
CA GLU A 59 17.16 24.11 9.22
C GLU A 59 15.68 24.45 9.07
N VAL A 60 14.82 23.43 9.32
CA VAL A 60 13.39 23.64 9.32
C VAL A 60 13.01 24.47 10.55
N THR A 61 12.42 25.63 10.30
CA THR A 61 11.91 26.53 11.35
C THR A 61 10.40 26.34 11.52
N GLY A 62 9.89 26.64 12.73
CA GLY A 62 8.47 26.59 13.04
C GLY A 62 8.21 27.07 14.47
N GLU A 63 6.98 27.51 14.72
CA GLU A 63 6.58 28.11 16.01
C GLU A 63 6.68 27.11 17.17
N ASP A 64 6.37 25.83 16.89
CA ASP A 64 6.39 24.75 17.87
C ASP A 64 6.99 23.47 17.28
N ALA A 65 7.21 22.45 18.11
CA ALA A 65 7.74 21.17 17.66
C ALA A 65 6.85 20.46 16.62
N PRO A 66 5.52 20.39 16.78
CA PRO A 66 4.64 19.82 15.75
C PRO A 66 4.73 20.54 14.39
N SER A 67 4.87 21.89 14.39
CA SER A 67 5.02 22.64 13.13
C SER A 67 6.33 22.33 12.42
N ARG A 68 7.43 22.19 13.15
CA ARG A 68 8.72 21.76 12.59
C ARG A 68 8.67 20.32 12.06
N MET A 69 8.09 19.39 12.82
CA MET A 69 7.91 18.00 12.40
C MET A 69 7.06 17.89 11.14
N ALA A 70 5.96 18.64 11.05
CA ALA A 70 5.07 18.64 9.88
C ALA A 70 5.80 19.01 8.60
N VAL A 71 6.67 20.01 8.65
CA VAL A 71 7.48 20.42 7.49
C VAL A 71 8.60 19.41 7.21
N TYR A 72 9.34 19.01 8.24
CA TYR A 72 10.50 18.12 8.09
C TYR A 72 10.13 16.77 7.53
N TYR A 73 9.06 16.16 8.07
CA TYR A 73 8.57 14.85 7.66
C TYR A 73 7.49 14.90 6.56
N SER A 74 7.14 16.09 6.06
CA SER A 74 6.14 16.29 4.98
C SER A 74 4.74 15.75 5.33
N HIS A 75 4.29 15.93 6.57
CA HIS A 75 2.97 15.50 7.03
C HIS A 75 2.04 16.68 7.31
N PRO A 76 0.71 16.54 7.18
CA PRO A 76 -0.24 17.58 7.54
C PRO A 76 -0.10 17.97 9.03
N LEU A 77 -0.02 19.27 9.32
CA LEU A 77 0.15 19.77 10.71
C LEU A 77 -0.95 19.25 11.66
N CYS A 78 -2.20 19.16 11.18
CA CYS A 78 -3.29 18.66 12.00
C CYS A 78 -3.10 17.17 12.39
N PHE A 79 -2.54 16.36 11.51
CA PHE A 79 -2.16 14.98 11.80
C PHE A 79 -1.04 14.93 12.85
N VAL A 80 0.05 15.68 12.62
CA VAL A 80 1.19 15.69 13.55
C VAL A 80 0.76 16.14 14.94
N ARG A 81 -0.03 17.21 15.07
CA ARG A 81 -0.55 17.67 16.37
C ARG A 81 -1.38 16.60 17.06
N ARG A 82 -2.19 15.88 16.33
CA ARG A 82 -2.98 14.77 16.89
C ARG A 82 -2.09 13.63 17.37
N MET A 83 -1.08 13.25 16.60
CA MET A 83 -0.15 12.19 16.99
C MET A 83 0.67 12.60 18.22
N VAL A 84 1.20 13.81 18.26
CA VAL A 84 1.91 14.33 19.45
C VAL A 84 1.02 14.32 20.71
N ALA A 85 -0.25 14.67 20.57
CA ALA A 85 -1.19 14.61 21.69
C ALA A 85 -1.50 13.19 22.17
N LEU A 86 -1.42 12.20 21.30
CA LEU A 86 -1.71 10.80 21.63
C LEU A 86 -0.47 10.02 22.10
N LEU A 87 0.66 10.24 21.46
CA LEU A 87 1.87 9.41 21.59
C LEU A 87 3.02 10.16 22.27
N GLY A 88 2.99 11.52 22.30
CA GLY A 88 4.14 12.33 22.63
C GLY A 88 5.05 12.63 21.45
N GLU A 89 6.06 13.48 21.65
CA GLU A 89 6.93 13.96 20.55
C GLU A 89 7.85 12.89 20.00
N GLU A 90 8.41 12.04 20.87
CA GLU A 90 9.41 11.03 20.46
C GLU A 90 8.79 9.92 19.61
N GLU A 91 7.73 9.29 20.10
CA GLU A 91 7.02 8.24 19.37
C GLU A 91 6.38 8.78 18.08
N THR A 92 5.93 10.05 18.08
CA THR A 92 5.44 10.70 16.86
C THR A 92 6.57 10.87 15.85
N ARG A 93 7.79 11.22 16.27
CA ARG A 93 8.94 11.34 15.37
C ARG A 93 9.23 9.99 14.70
N GLU A 94 9.31 8.92 15.48
CA GLU A 94 9.52 7.56 14.98
C GLU A 94 8.43 7.15 13.98
N LEU A 95 7.16 7.46 14.27
CA LEU A 95 6.04 7.21 13.36
C LEU A 95 6.22 7.93 12.01
N LEU A 96 6.52 9.25 12.04
CA LEU A 96 6.69 10.06 10.84
C LEU A 96 7.93 9.66 10.03
N GLU A 97 8.98 9.19 10.68
CA GLU A 97 10.14 8.58 10.01
C GLU A 97 9.77 7.27 9.31
N ALA A 98 9.07 6.40 10.01
CA ALA A 98 8.60 5.12 9.46
C ALA A 98 7.67 5.31 8.26
N ASP A 99 6.76 6.28 8.32
CA ASP A 99 5.83 6.59 7.23
C ASP A 99 6.55 7.07 5.95
N ASN A 100 7.74 7.65 6.08
CA ASN A 100 8.57 8.09 4.95
C ASN A 100 9.50 7.00 4.41
N MET A 101 9.61 5.86 5.08
CA MET A 101 10.39 4.73 4.56
C MET A 101 9.66 4.00 3.44
N PRO A 102 10.37 3.52 2.41
CA PRO A 102 9.75 2.66 1.41
C PRO A 102 9.10 1.44 2.07
N PRO A 103 7.80 1.16 1.82
CA PRO A 103 7.17 0.00 2.42
C PRO A 103 7.80 -1.29 1.90
N PRO A 104 7.99 -2.30 2.75
CA PRO A 104 8.44 -3.60 2.29
C PRO A 104 7.38 -4.25 1.41
N VAL A 105 7.81 -4.99 0.39
CA VAL A 105 6.88 -5.82 -0.37
C VAL A 105 6.54 -7.05 0.46
N THR A 106 5.26 -7.23 0.75
CA THR A 106 4.76 -8.35 1.55
C THR A 106 3.74 -9.19 0.80
N ALA A 107 3.57 -10.42 1.23
CA ALA A 107 2.55 -11.31 0.68
C ALA A 107 1.90 -12.18 1.77
N ARG A 108 0.66 -12.53 1.52
CA ARG A 108 -0.07 -13.53 2.30
C ARG A 108 0.19 -14.93 1.75
N VAL A 109 0.62 -15.84 2.62
CA VAL A 109 0.80 -17.25 2.31
C VAL A 109 -0.57 -17.92 2.13
N ASN A 110 -0.71 -18.78 1.16
CA ASN A 110 -1.92 -19.59 0.97
C ASN A 110 -1.89 -20.83 1.89
N ARG A 111 -2.45 -20.71 3.06
CA ARG A 111 -2.47 -21.75 4.09
C ARG A 111 -3.29 -23.00 3.74
N LEU A 112 -4.09 -22.94 2.69
CA LEU A 112 -4.76 -24.14 2.15
C LEU A 112 -3.78 -25.08 1.44
N ARG A 113 -2.55 -24.64 1.12
CA ARG A 113 -1.58 -25.38 0.32
C ARG A 113 -0.26 -25.67 1.02
N LEU A 114 0.27 -24.72 1.82
CA LEU A 114 1.59 -24.85 2.43
C LEU A 114 1.78 -23.87 3.61
N THR A 115 2.88 -24.03 4.33
CA THR A 115 3.34 -23.13 5.39
C THR A 115 4.18 -21.98 4.83
N GLY A 116 4.46 -20.96 5.67
CA GLY A 116 5.35 -19.86 5.29
C GLY A 116 6.76 -20.31 5.00
N GLU A 117 7.28 -21.25 5.81
CA GLU A 117 8.62 -21.82 5.66
C GLU A 117 8.75 -22.62 4.36
N GLU A 118 7.73 -23.42 4.02
CA GLU A 118 7.69 -24.16 2.76
C GLU A 118 7.62 -23.22 1.54
N LEU A 119 6.88 -22.12 1.64
CA LEU A 119 6.84 -21.10 0.59
C LEU A 119 8.21 -20.44 0.41
N ILE A 120 8.86 -20.04 1.50
CA ILE A 120 10.20 -19.42 1.45
C ILE A 120 11.22 -20.37 0.80
N ALA A 121 11.18 -21.65 1.14
CA ALA A 121 12.06 -22.65 0.52
C ALA A 121 11.82 -22.77 -1.00
N ARG A 122 10.58 -22.81 -1.46
CA ARG A 122 10.24 -22.84 -2.89
C ARG A 122 10.61 -21.55 -3.63
N LEU A 123 10.42 -20.39 -3.00
CA LEU A 123 10.85 -19.11 -3.57
C LEU A 123 12.36 -19.03 -3.73
N ALA A 124 13.12 -19.59 -2.78
CA ALA A 124 14.58 -19.65 -2.87
C ALA A 124 15.06 -20.49 -4.07
N GLU A 125 14.35 -21.57 -4.44
CA GLU A 125 14.61 -22.35 -5.66
C GLU A 125 14.43 -21.53 -6.95
N GLU A 126 13.60 -20.48 -6.88
CA GLU A 126 13.37 -19.52 -7.98
C GLU A 126 14.27 -18.26 -7.87
N GLY A 127 15.24 -18.25 -6.94
CA GLY A 127 16.19 -17.15 -6.73
C GLY A 127 15.58 -15.93 -5.98
N ILE A 128 14.45 -16.11 -5.31
CA ILE A 128 13.79 -15.06 -4.54
C ILE A 128 14.03 -15.27 -3.06
N THR A 129 14.56 -14.22 -2.40
CA THR A 129 14.78 -14.23 -0.95
C THR A 129 13.59 -13.57 -0.23
N ALA A 130 13.06 -14.28 0.74
CA ALA A 130 11.98 -13.81 1.59
C ALA A 130 12.17 -14.32 3.03
N ARG A 131 11.53 -13.67 3.99
CA ARG A 131 11.49 -14.10 5.40
C ARG A 131 10.07 -14.01 5.94
N LEU A 132 9.81 -14.68 7.04
CA LEU A 132 8.56 -14.52 7.76
C LEU A 132 8.44 -13.09 8.31
N HIS A 133 7.22 -12.57 8.31
CA HIS A 133 6.93 -11.31 9.00
C HIS A 133 7.10 -11.50 10.52
N PRO A 134 7.73 -10.56 11.27
CA PRO A 134 8.14 -10.79 12.65
C PRO A 134 7.00 -11.06 13.63
N TRP A 135 5.80 -10.55 13.35
CA TRP A 135 4.65 -10.70 14.27
C TRP A 135 3.32 -11.02 13.57
N LEU A 136 3.24 -10.91 12.21
CA LEU A 136 2.00 -11.22 11.49
C LEU A 136 2.06 -12.63 10.93
N PRO A 137 1.23 -13.57 11.45
CA PRO A 137 1.22 -14.94 10.95
C PRO A 137 0.86 -15.04 9.48
N ASP A 138 1.48 -16.00 8.79
CA ASP A 138 1.23 -16.30 7.38
C ASP A 138 1.49 -15.11 6.43
N CYS A 139 2.28 -14.14 6.88
CA CYS A 139 2.79 -13.05 6.08
C CYS A 139 4.29 -13.25 5.85
N ILE A 140 4.75 -13.08 4.62
CA ILE A 140 6.16 -13.05 4.25
C ILE A 140 6.56 -11.67 3.77
N VAL A 141 7.83 -11.33 3.98
CA VAL A 141 8.46 -10.10 3.52
C VAL A 141 9.49 -10.48 2.46
N PHE A 142 9.41 -9.90 1.28
CA PHE A 142 10.41 -10.09 0.23
C PHE A 142 11.61 -9.18 0.47
N GLU A 143 12.82 -9.75 0.38
CA GLU A 143 14.09 -9.04 0.55
C GLU A 143 14.74 -8.71 -0.79
N THR A 144 14.41 -9.45 -1.84
CA THR A 144 14.84 -9.20 -3.21
C THR A 144 13.69 -8.65 -4.05
N GLY A 145 14.01 -7.64 -4.88
CA GLY A 145 13.06 -7.13 -5.88
C GLY A 145 13.00 -8.05 -7.10
N GLY A 146 11.97 -7.85 -7.92
CA GLY A 146 11.76 -8.58 -9.17
C GLY A 146 10.28 -8.69 -9.49
N ASP A 147 9.95 -9.30 -10.63
CA ASP A 147 8.56 -9.61 -10.99
C ASP A 147 8.11 -10.88 -10.27
N LEU A 148 7.57 -10.71 -9.07
CA LEU A 148 7.04 -11.80 -8.25
C LEU A 148 5.88 -12.54 -8.92
N THR A 149 5.18 -11.87 -9.85
CA THR A 149 4.01 -12.45 -10.54
C THR A 149 4.40 -13.43 -11.65
N SER A 150 5.66 -13.40 -12.09
CA SER A 150 6.19 -14.33 -13.09
C SER A 150 6.65 -15.67 -12.49
N THR A 151 6.65 -15.81 -11.15
CA THR A 151 7.10 -17.02 -10.47
C THR A 151 6.11 -18.19 -10.60
N ARG A 152 6.61 -19.42 -10.55
CA ARG A 152 5.77 -20.62 -10.45
C ARG A 152 4.96 -20.62 -9.17
N CYS A 153 5.56 -20.20 -8.06
CA CYS A 153 4.88 -20.06 -6.78
C CYS A 153 3.65 -19.16 -6.87
N PHE A 154 3.73 -18.03 -7.61
CA PHE A 154 2.56 -17.16 -7.85
C PHE A 154 1.53 -17.81 -8.76
N ALA A 155 1.97 -18.40 -9.87
CA ALA A 155 1.07 -19.07 -10.83
C ALA A 155 0.29 -20.23 -10.18
N GLU A 156 0.95 -20.99 -9.29
CA GLU A 156 0.34 -22.07 -8.51
C GLU A 156 -0.57 -21.54 -7.37
N GLY A 157 -0.67 -20.23 -7.14
CA GLY A 157 -1.50 -19.65 -6.10
C GLY A 157 -1.02 -19.97 -4.68
N LEU A 158 0.30 -20.06 -4.47
CA LEU A 158 0.88 -20.33 -3.17
C LEU A 158 0.93 -19.08 -2.29
N PHE A 159 0.83 -17.91 -2.89
CA PHE A 159 0.77 -16.63 -2.18
C PHE A 159 -0.03 -15.57 -2.96
N TYR A 160 -0.39 -14.50 -2.26
CA TYR A 160 -1.02 -13.31 -2.79
C TYR A 160 -0.28 -12.07 -2.29
N ILE A 161 0.16 -11.18 -3.21
CA ILE A 161 0.86 -9.94 -2.86
C ILE A 161 -0.13 -9.00 -2.18
N GLN A 162 0.14 -8.64 -0.96
CA GLN A 162 -0.72 -7.79 -0.15
C GLN A 162 0.09 -7.12 0.95
N ASP A 163 -0.18 -5.84 1.17
CA ASP A 163 0.38 -5.10 2.31
C ASP A 163 0.04 -5.76 3.65
N ALA A 164 1.00 -5.75 4.59
CA ALA A 164 0.85 -6.40 5.89
C ALA A 164 -0.33 -5.83 6.69
N ALA A 165 -0.50 -4.49 6.72
CA ALA A 165 -1.60 -3.87 7.44
C ALA A 165 -2.97 -4.25 6.86
N SER A 166 -3.05 -4.40 5.52
CA SER A 166 -4.27 -4.85 4.83
C SER A 166 -4.68 -6.29 5.15
N GLN A 167 -3.79 -7.09 5.76
CA GLN A 167 -4.10 -8.46 6.19
C GLN A 167 -4.78 -8.52 7.56
N LEU A 168 -4.71 -7.45 8.36
CA LEU A 168 -5.24 -7.41 9.73
C LEU A 168 -6.77 -7.44 9.85
N PRO A 169 -7.57 -6.72 9.02
CA PRO A 169 -9.01 -6.66 9.21
C PRO A 169 -9.72 -8.02 9.17
N PRO A 170 -9.45 -8.93 8.20
CA PRO A 170 -10.04 -10.27 8.24
C PRO A 170 -9.61 -11.08 9.46
N TRP A 171 -8.40 -10.85 9.95
CA TRP A 171 -7.87 -11.50 11.14
C TRP A 171 -8.65 -11.09 12.40
N ALA A 172 -8.93 -9.79 12.53
CA ALA A 172 -9.72 -9.25 13.65
C ALA A 172 -11.18 -9.73 13.65
N LEU A 173 -11.69 -10.20 12.51
CA LEU A 173 -13.04 -10.78 12.43
C LEU A 173 -13.14 -12.18 13.04
N GLU A 174 -12.02 -12.86 13.30
CA GLU A 174 -12.00 -14.22 13.86
C GLU A 174 -12.93 -15.19 13.10
N ILE A 175 -12.84 -15.19 11.77
CA ILE A 175 -13.69 -16.01 10.91
C ILE A 175 -13.42 -17.50 11.19
N ARG A 176 -14.49 -18.28 11.36
CA ARG A 176 -14.44 -19.71 11.67
C ARG A 176 -14.93 -20.55 10.49
N PRO A 177 -14.45 -21.81 10.37
CA PRO A 177 -15.01 -22.75 9.41
C PRO A 177 -16.53 -22.89 9.59
N GLY A 178 -17.27 -22.87 8.46
CA GLY A 178 -18.73 -22.96 8.43
C GLY A 178 -19.48 -21.64 8.51
N GLU A 179 -18.86 -20.52 8.89
CA GLU A 179 -19.49 -19.20 8.87
C GLU A 179 -19.73 -18.71 7.45
N ASN A 180 -20.81 -17.95 7.25
CA ASN A 180 -21.13 -17.25 6.03
C ASN A 180 -20.54 -15.84 6.08
N VAL A 181 -19.67 -15.50 5.14
CA VAL A 181 -18.96 -14.22 5.10
C VAL A 181 -19.31 -13.47 3.83
N VAL A 182 -19.55 -12.18 3.94
CA VAL A 182 -19.69 -11.28 2.79
C VAL A 182 -18.63 -10.18 2.84
N ASP A 183 -18.03 -9.90 1.66
CA ASP A 183 -17.16 -8.74 1.45
C ASP A 183 -17.86 -7.80 0.46
N VAL A 184 -18.25 -6.62 0.94
CA VAL A 184 -19.15 -5.71 0.19
C VAL A 184 -18.43 -4.77 -0.77
N CYS A 185 -17.09 -4.64 -0.67
CA CYS A 185 -16.22 -3.88 -1.57
C CYS A 185 -14.93 -4.66 -1.83
N ALA A 186 -15.08 -5.85 -2.41
CA ALA A 186 -14.10 -6.92 -2.33
C ALA A 186 -12.84 -6.73 -3.19
N ALA A 187 -12.95 -6.11 -4.35
CA ALA A 187 -11.81 -6.04 -5.28
C ALA A 187 -10.68 -5.14 -4.78
N PRO A 188 -9.42 -5.53 -4.96
CA PRO A 188 -8.90 -6.66 -5.78
C PRO A 188 -8.94 -8.05 -5.12
N GLY A 189 -9.42 -8.18 -3.87
CA GLY A 189 -9.69 -9.47 -3.27
C GLY A 189 -8.84 -9.86 -2.07
N GLY A 190 -7.83 -9.09 -1.68
CA GLY A 190 -6.91 -9.49 -0.62
C GLY A 190 -7.59 -9.89 0.70
N LYS A 191 -8.59 -9.13 1.15
CA LYS A 191 -9.33 -9.42 2.38
C LYS A 191 -10.27 -10.63 2.21
N THR A 192 -10.97 -10.71 1.07
CA THR A 192 -11.79 -11.87 0.68
C THR A 192 -10.99 -13.17 0.67
N LEU A 193 -9.76 -13.15 0.08
CA LEU A 193 -8.92 -14.34 -0.01
C LEU A 193 -8.49 -14.85 1.38
N ILE A 194 -8.18 -13.95 2.31
CA ILE A 194 -7.87 -14.32 3.69
C ILE A 194 -9.09 -14.92 4.37
N ALA A 195 -10.26 -14.29 4.23
CA ALA A 195 -11.52 -14.82 4.76
C ALA A 195 -11.78 -16.25 4.28
N GLY A 196 -11.62 -16.49 2.97
CA GLY A 196 -11.80 -17.82 2.40
C GLY A 196 -10.81 -18.87 2.90
N GLN A 197 -9.56 -18.48 3.17
CA GLN A 197 -8.58 -19.38 3.78
C GLN A 197 -8.96 -19.71 5.23
N MET A 198 -9.46 -18.73 6.01
CA MET A 198 -9.89 -18.94 7.39
C MET A 198 -11.11 -19.87 7.49
N GLN A 199 -12.01 -19.84 6.51
CA GLN A 199 -13.15 -20.75 6.40
C GLN A 199 -12.75 -22.20 6.07
N GLN A 200 -11.54 -22.46 5.59
CA GLN A 200 -11.05 -23.81 5.26
C GLN A 200 -11.97 -24.59 4.29
N GLY A 201 -12.55 -23.89 3.32
CA GLY A 201 -13.48 -24.50 2.35
C GLY A 201 -14.89 -24.78 2.88
N GLN A 202 -15.23 -24.36 4.11
CA GLN A 202 -16.53 -24.55 4.73
C GLN A 202 -17.29 -23.23 4.86
N GLY A 203 -18.62 -23.27 4.70
CA GLY A 203 -19.47 -22.07 4.70
C GLY A 203 -19.55 -21.40 3.34
N ARG A 204 -20.11 -20.19 3.29
CA ARG A 204 -20.29 -19.39 2.06
C ARG A 204 -19.40 -18.15 2.12
N LEU A 205 -18.70 -17.87 1.04
CA LEU A 205 -17.94 -16.63 0.86
C LEU A 205 -18.51 -15.87 -0.32
N ILE A 206 -19.09 -14.71 -0.06
CA ILE A 206 -19.70 -13.86 -1.10
C ILE A 206 -18.88 -12.58 -1.20
N ALA A 207 -18.33 -12.34 -2.38
CA ALA A 207 -17.59 -11.11 -2.67
C ALA A 207 -18.40 -10.22 -3.63
N MET A 208 -18.51 -8.95 -3.30
CA MET A 208 -19.25 -7.97 -4.09
C MET A 208 -18.34 -6.80 -4.46
N ASP A 209 -18.45 -6.34 -5.70
CA ASP A 209 -17.83 -5.09 -6.15
C ASP A 209 -18.71 -4.44 -7.22
N LEU A 210 -18.67 -3.10 -7.29
CA LEU A 210 -19.48 -2.35 -8.26
C LEU A 210 -19.10 -2.67 -9.71
N HIS A 211 -17.82 -2.96 -9.98
CA HIS A 211 -17.28 -3.08 -11.33
C HIS A 211 -17.20 -4.52 -11.82
N PRO A 212 -17.97 -4.92 -12.85
CA PRO A 212 -17.98 -6.30 -13.35
C PRO A 212 -16.61 -6.84 -13.77
N PHE A 213 -15.72 -5.98 -14.30
CA PHE A 213 -14.39 -6.42 -14.71
C PHE A 213 -13.51 -6.80 -13.49
N LYS A 214 -13.65 -6.08 -12.38
CA LYS A 214 -12.95 -6.39 -11.12
C LYS A 214 -13.49 -7.70 -10.52
N CYS A 215 -14.79 -7.92 -10.62
CA CYS A 215 -15.40 -9.19 -10.20
C CYS A 215 -14.78 -10.37 -10.94
N ARG A 216 -14.60 -10.29 -12.27
CA ARG A 216 -13.93 -11.35 -13.04
C ARG A 216 -12.49 -11.59 -12.60
N GLN A 217 -11.71 -10.53 -12.35
CA GLN A 217 -10.35 -10.67 -11.85
C GLN A 217 -10.31 -11.35 -10.47
N LEU A 218 -11.28 -11.02 -9.61
CA LEU A 218 -11.41 -11.64 -8.29
C LEU A 218 -11.79 -13.14 -8.39
N GLU A 219 -12.68 -13.50 -9.30
CA GLU A 219 -13.02 -14.91 -9.59
C GLU A 219 -11.81 -15.70 -10.07
N GLU A 220 -11.04 -15.16 -11.00
CA GLU A 220 -9.80 -15.78 -11.50
C GLU A 220 -8.77 -15.96 -10.37
N THR A 221 -8.60 -14.93 -9.54
CA THR A 221 -7.70 -15.00 -8.40
C THR A 221 -8.19 -16.02 -7.37
N GLY A 222 -9.49 -16.05 -7.08
CA GLY A 222 -10.09 -17.02 -6.18
C GLY A 222 -9.88 -18.47 -6.66
N LYS A 223 -10.05 -18.73 -7.95
CA LYS A 223 -9.76 -20.04 -8.58
C LYS A 223 -8.28 -20.39 -8.44
N ARG A 224 -7.37 -19.46 -8.77
CA ARG A 224 -5.93 -19.67 -8.62
C ARG A 224 -5.54 -20.00 -7.17
N MET A 225 -6.15 -19.33 -6.20
CA MET A 225 -5.92 -19.55 -4.76
C MET A 225 -6.65 -20.80 -4.21
N GLY A 226 -7.53 -21.43 -4.98
CA GLY A 226 -8.22 -22.66 -4.59
C GLY A 226 -9.44 -22.46 -3.70
N LEU A 227 -10.10 -21.30 -3.76
CA LEU A 227 -11.28 -20.99 -2.95
C LEU A 227 -12.56 -21.45 -3.65
N SER A 228 -12.94 -22.72 -3.45
CA SER A 228 -14.14 -23.33 -4.08
C SER A 228 -15.46 -22.76 -3.54
N GLN A 229 -15.49 -22.24 -2.31
CA GLN A 229 -16.66 -21.66 -1.66
C GLN A 229 -16.92 -20.19 -2.04
N LEU A 230 -16.01 -19.56 -2.81
CA LEU A 230 -16.15 -18.17 -3.24
C LEU A 230 -17.18 -18.03 -4.36
N SER A 231 -18.13 -17.13 -4.14
CA SER A 231 -19.01 -16.63 -5.19
C SER A 231 -18.85 -15.12 -5.33
N VAL A 232 -18.69 -14.63 -6.55
CA VAL A 232 -18.48 -13.21 -6.82
C VAL A 232 -19.66 -12.66 -7.60
N ARG A 233 -20.13 -11.46 -7.23
CA ARG A 233 -21.19 -10.79 -7.98
C ARG A 233 -20.94 -9.29 -8.10
N SER A 234 -21.31 -8.72 -9.24
CA SER A 234 -21.35 -7.26 -9.37
C SER A 234 -22.58 -6.72 -8.63
N TRP A 235 -22.33 -5.80 -7.68
CA TRP A 235 -23.36 -5.22 -6.85
C TRP A 235 -22.98 -3.82 -6.38
N ASP A 236 -23.95 -2.91 -6.40
CA ASP A 236 -23.81 -1.60 -5.75
C ASP A 236 -24.17 -1.73 -4.26
N SER A 237 -23.15 -1.74 -3.41
CA SER A 237 -23.32 -1.94 -1.96
C SER A 237 -23.93 -0.73 -1.23
N THR A 238 -24.27 0.36 -1.93
CA THR A 238 -25.14 1.40 -1.40
C THR A 238 -26.59 0.93 -1.30
N ALA A 239 -26.96 -0.13 -2.03
CA ALA A 239 -28.25 -0.80 -1.94
C ALA A 239 -28.15 -2.09 -1.12
N ALA A 240 -29.15 -2.31 -0.24
CA ALA A 240 -29.20 -3.52 0.55
C ALA A 240 -29.37 -4.77 -0.33
N ALA A 241 -28.56 -5.79 -0.10
CA ALA A 241 -28.70 -7.11 -0.72
C ALA A 241 -29.71 -7.92 0.11
N SER A 242 -31.00 -7.80 -0.24
CA SER A 242 -32.11 -8.36 0.55
C SER A 242 -32.02 -9.88 0.73
N ASP A 243 -31.41 -10.59 -0.22
CA ASP A 243 -31.17 -12.02 -0.17
C ASP A 243 -30.10 -12.45 0.84
N LEU A 244 -29.32 -11.48 1.37
CA LEU A 244 -28.28 -11.73 2.38
C LEU A 244 -28.71 -11.29 3.79
N LEU A 245 -29.81 -10.62 3.93
CA LEU A 245 -30.28 -10.16 5.25
C LEU A 245 -30.49 -11.34 6.20
N ALA A 246 -29.89 -11.25 7.39
CA ALA A 246 -29.91 -12.28 8.42
C ALA A 246 -29.36 -13.67 7.98
N GLN A 247 -28.56 -13.72 6.90
CA GLN A 247 -27.97 -14.96 6.37
C GLN A 247 -26.45 -15.00 6.43
N VAL A 248 -25.82 -13.95 6.95
CA VAL A 248 -24.35 -13.84 7.05
C VAL A 248 -23.94 -13.65 8.50
N ASP A 249 -22.83 -14.28 8.88
CA ASP A 249 -22.27 -14.21 10.21
C ASP A 249 -21.24 -13.08 10.34
N LYS A 250 -20.51 -12.78 9.26
CA LYS A 250 -19.45 -11.77 9.22
C LYS A 250 -19.53 -10.91 7.95
N VAL A 251 -19.23 -9.63 8.10
CA VAL A 251 -19.18 -8.66 6.99
C VAL A 251 -17.82 -7.98 6.95
N ILE A 252 -17.17 -7.99 5.79
CA ILE A 252 -16.01 -7.15 5.49
C ILE A 252 -16.54 -5.92 4.74
N CYS A 253 -16.24 -4.72 5.26
CA CYS A 253 -16.69 -3.46 4.69
C CYS A 253 -15.49 -2.51 4.57
N ASP A 254 -14.64 -2.75 3.57
CA ASP A 254 -13.48 -1.92 3.24
C ASP A 254 -13.83 -1.02 2.06
N VAL A 255 -14.54 0.05 2.36
CA VAL A 255 -15.10 0.95 1.36
C VAL A 255 -14.11 2.03 0.93
N PRO A 256 -14.25 2.57 -0.31
CA PRO A 256 -13.46 3.71 -0.75
C PRO A 256 -13.61 4.90 0.21
N CYS A 257 -12.51 5.56 0.48
CA CYS A 257 -12.46 6.77 1.29
C CYS A 257 -12.05 7.99 0.45
N SER A 258 -11.99 9.15 1.07
CA SER A 258 -11.58 10.41 0.40
C SER A 258 -10.05 10.52 0.18
N GLY A 259 -9.29 9.57 0.67
CA GLY A 259 -7.81 9.62 0.65
C GLY A 259 -7.22 10.30 1.84
#